data_5e442fa4cc811270602b7ed0097da4f4
#
_entry.id   5e442fa4cc811270602b7ed0097da4f4
#
_cell.length_a   1.000
_cell.length_b   1.000
_cell.length_c   1.000
_cell.angle_alpha   90.00
_cell.angle_beta   90.00
_cell.angle_gamma   90.00
#
_symmetry.space_group_name_H-M   'P 1'
#
loop_
_entity.id
_entity.type
_entity.pdbx_description
1 polymer ?
#
loop_
_entity_poly.entity_id
_entity_poly.type
_entity_poly.pdbx_seq_one_letter_code
_entity_poly.pdbx_strand_id
1 'polypeptide(L)'
;MKDAQLNTFCQRHQAVLINSASNSITVAVVDAPSHALLDALHFATQKQIDIVCWTRQQMENHRHKPDQAPSANAAKGGETAAQLLNQTLRSAMAKRASDIHLEPGASRYRIRLRIDGVLHILQDIAKETGLALTARLKVLGNLDIAEHRLPQDGQFTVDLMGDSISFRIATLPCKEGEKVVLRLLHQVEQTLDLDTLGMYGAQLTAFRQALQQPQGLVLVTGPTGSGKTVTLYSALQTRNTPGINLCSVEDPIEIPLDGINQTQIHPRAGLTFQNVLRALLRQDPDIIMVGEIRDGDTAEIAIKAAQTGHLVLSTLHTNSTSETLIRLQQMGVARWMISSALTLVVAQRLVRKLCPHCKQRLSDPVVLSPNLWPSALPRWQASGCQHCYHGFYGRTALFEVLTVTPTLRQLIASGASAQALEAHLQQTGTGTLFENGCRAVEQGMTSFEEILRVLGMPHER
;
A
#
# COMPACT_ATOMS: atom_id res chain seq x y z
N MET A 1 33.96 30.19 15.46
CA MET A 1 33.05 29.03 15.50
C MET A 1 31.90 29.26 14.51
N LYS A 2 31.41 28.23 13.82
CA LYS A 2 30.26 28.37 12.91
C LYS A 2 28.99 28.58 13.74
N ASP A 3 28.05 29.37 13.27
CA ASP A 3 26.81 29.75 13.98
C ASP A 3 25.99 28.57 14.50
N ALA A 4 26.01 27.41 13.83
CA ALA A 4 25.39 26.18 14.29
C ALA A 4 25.98 25.63 15.60
N GLN A 5 27.29 25.78 15.80
CA GLN A 5 27.97 25.35 17.03
C GLN A 5 27.70 26.33 18.18
N LEU A 6 27.58 27.62 17.88
CA LEU A 6 27.19 28.66 18.84
C LEU A 6 25.74 28.45 19.31
N ASN A 7 24.85 28.09 18.42
CA ASN A 7 23.44 27.81 18.76
C ASN A 7 23.30 26.58 19.67
N THR A 8 23.97 25.48 19.35
CA THR A 8 24.03 24.28 20.20
C THR A 8 24.60 24.59 21.59
N PHE A 9 25.57 25.49 21.64
CA PHE A 9 26.20 25.92 22.88
C PHE A 9 25.25 26.77 23.73
N CYS A 10 24.57 27.75 23.13
CA CYS A 10 23.56 28.55 23.82
C CYS A 10 22.42 27.68 24.39
N GLN A 11 21.97 26.67 23.65
CA GLN A 11 20.92 25.75 24.11
C GLN A 11 21.31 24.97 25.37
N ARG A 12 22.58 24.55 25.49
CA ARG A 12 23.10 23.86 26.70
C ARG A 12 23.03 24.72 27.95
N HIS A 13 23.11 26.05 27.80
CA HIS A 13 23.05 27.03 28.87
C HIS A 13 21.68 27.71 29.00
N GLN A 14 20.63 27.11 28.44
CA GLN A 14 19.24 27.61 28.45
C GLN A 14 19.09 29.01 27.84
N ALA A 15 19.99 29.38 26.93
CA ALA A 15 19.98 30.62 26.19
C ALA A 15 19.62 30.36 24.71
N VAL A 16 19.20 31.43 23.99
CA VAL A 16 18.86 31.39 22.56
C VAL A 16 19.71 32.40 21.81
N LEU A 17 20.38 31.96 20.74
CA LEU A 17 21.06 32.86 19.81
C LEU A 17 20.04 33.54 18.91
N ILE A 18 19.81 34.86 19.08
CA ILE A 18 18.82 35.62 18.29
C ILE A 18 19.39 36.03 16.94
N ASN A 19 20.62 36.56 16.96
CA ASN A 19 21.27 37.10 15.77
C ASN A 19 22.81 36.90 15.84
N SER A 20 23.44 36.70 14.67
CA SER A 20 24.91 36.63 14.53
C SER A 20 25.31 37.50 13.35
N ALA A 21 25.78 38.71 13.65
CA ALA A 21 26.38 39.61 12.66
C ALA A 21 27.90 39.41 12.55
N SER A 22 28.53 40.12 11.64
CA SER A 22 29.98 40.01 11.43
C SER A 22 30.81 40.33 12.69
N ASN A 23 30.37 41.33 13.50
CA ASN A 23 31.12 41.84 14.67
C ASN A 23 30.39 41.69 16.00
N SER A 24 29.13 41.27 16.05
CA SER A 24 28.35 41.08 17.26
C SER A 24 27.47 39.85 17.20
N ILE A 25 27.15 39.33 18.39
CA ILE A 25 26.12 38.28 18.57
C ILE A 25 25.11 38.74 19.61
N THR A 26 23.83 38.46 19.38
CA THR A 26 22.75 38.76 20.33
C THR A 26 22.19 37.46 20.90
N VAL A 27 22.21 37.32 22.22
CA VAL A 27 21.79 36.12 22.92
C VAL A 27 20.69 36.46 23.91
N ALA A 28 19.54 35.75 23.84
CA ALA A 28 18.47 35.86 24.80
C ALA A 28 18.66 34.88 25.96
N VAL A 29 18.38 35.34 27.18
CA VAL A 29 18.38 34.54 28.40
C VAL A 29 17.07 34.83 29.19
N VAL A 30 16.65 33.87 30.00
CA VAL A 30 15.58 34.09 30.98
C VAL A 30 16.30 34.47 32.29
N ASP A 31 16.03 35.59 32.87
CA ASP A 31 16.72 36.13 34.07
C ASP A 31 18.16 36.66 33.75
N ALA A 32 18.97 36.86 34.76
CA ALA A 32 20.34 37.36 34.61
C ALA A 32 21.27 36.30 33.99
N PRO A 33 22.16 36.67 33.05
CA PRO A 33 23.10 35.71 32.41
C PRO A 33 24.04 35.14 33.51
N SER A 34 24.25 33.81 33.43
CA SER A 34 25.23 33.17 34.32
C SER A 34 26.66 33.52 33.92
N HIS A 35 27.60 33.67 34.89
CA HIS A 35 29.01 33.88 34.59
C HIS A 35 29.57 32.80 33.68
N ALA A 36 29.17 31.56 33.88
CA ALA A 36 29.57 30.43 33.05
C ALA A 36 29.16 30.59 31.54
N LEU A 37 27.98 31.17 31.29
CA LEU A 37 27.51 31.45 29.92
C LEU A 37 28.36 32.58 29.29
N LEU A 38 28.63 33.65 30.03
CA LEU A 38 29.42 34.78 29.55
C LEU A 38 30.87 34.39 29.23
N ASP A 39 31.53 33.70 30.16
CA ASP A 39 32.88 33.22 29.97
C ASP A 39 33.02 32.29 28.77
N ALA A 40 32.02 31.40 28.63
CA ALA A 40 32.02 30.46 27.54
C ALA A 40 31.69 31.11 26.18
N LEU A 41 30.82 32.14 26.13
CA LEU A 41 30.60 32.92 24.91
C LEU A 41 31.81 33.76 24.53
N HIS A 42 32.49 34.38 25.50
CA HIS A 42 33.74 35.10 25.26
C HIS A 42 34.86 34.18 24.75
N PHE A 43 34.91 32.93 25.26
CA PHE A 43 35.87 31.93 24.77
C PHE A 43 35.52 31.43 23.35
N ALA A 44 34.23 31.31 23.05
CA ALA A 44 33.72 30.74 21.79
C ALA A 44 33.77 31.74 20.62
N THR A 45 33.76 33.07 20.89
CA THR A 45 33.75 34.10 19.84
C THR A 45 34.47 35.36 20.30
N GLN A 46 35.15 36.02 19.36
CA GLN A 46 35.80 37.33 19.58
C GLN A 46 34.84 38.50 19.26
N LYS A 47 33.55 38.21 18.97
CA LYS A 47 32.53 39.20 18.64
C LYS A 47 32.01 39.84 19.92
N GLN A 48 31.49 41.06 19.81
CA GLN A 48 30.75 41.73 20.87
C GLN A 48 29.51 40.91 21.21
N ILE A 49 29.24 40.71 22.52
CA ILE A 49 28.10 39.92 22.99
C ILE A 49 27.08 40.87 23.59
N ASP A 50 25.89 40.92 22.92
CA ASP A 50 24.75 41.68 23.39
C ASP A 50 23.74 40.72 24.02
N ILE A 51 23.37 40.95 25.29
CA ILE A 51 22.44 40.07 26.02
C ILE A 51 21.09 40.75 26.19
N VAL A 52 20.04 40.03 25.88
CA VAL A 52 18.65 40.45 26.00
C VAL A 52 17.92 39.51 26.96
N CYS A 53 17.30 40.09 28.00
CA CYS A 53 16.48 39.29 28.92
C CYS A 53 15.07 39.10 28.35
N TRP A 54 14.65 37.84 28.24
CA TRP A 54 13.31 37.46 27.80
C TRP A 54 12.52 36.86 28.99
N THR A 55 11.19 37.00 28.92
CA THR A 55 10.31 36.21 29.79
C THR A 55 10.30 34.74 29.38
N ARG A 56 9.94 33.82 30.32
CA ARG A 56 9.76 32.39 30.04
C ARG A 56 8.84 32.16 28.84
N GLN A 57 7.76 32.92 28.75
CA GLN A 57 6.78 32.83 27.68
C GLN A 57 7.35 33.25 26.30
N GLN A 58 8.22 34.26 26.28
CA GLN A 58 8.94 34.65 25.05
C GLN A 58 9.93 33.59 24.62
N MET A 59 10.62 32.94 25.55
CA MET A 59 11.56 31.87 25.28
C MET A 59 10.83 30.63 24.73
N GLU A 60 9.68 30.25 25.30
CA GLU A 60 8.84 29.15 24.82
C GLU A 60 8.27 29.44 23.44
N ASN A 61 7.74 30.64 23.23
CA ASN A 61 7.23 31.07 21.93
C ASN A 61 8.29 31.05 20.83
N HIS A 62 9.56 31.32 21.19
CA HIS A 62 10.66 31.24 20.23
C HIS A 62 11.11 29.81 19.95
N ARG A 63 11.04 28.91 20.94
CA ARG A 63 11.31 27.47 20.75
C ARG A 63 10.26 26.78 19.91
N HIS A 64 9.04 27.29 19.88
CA HIS A 64 7.92 26.79 19.04
C HIS A 64 7.81 27.47 17.67
N LYS A 65 8.67 28.44 17.36
CA LYS A 65 8.83 28.91 15.98
C LYS A 65 9.73 27.91 15.24
N PRO A 66 9.27 27.30 14.13
CA PRO A 66 10.18 26.50 13.29
C PRO A 66 11.33 27.39 12.81
N ASP A 67 12.56 26.90 12.96
CA ASP A 67 13.78 27.57 12.54
C ASP A 67 13.65 28.19 11.15
N GLN A 68 13.62 29.51 11.08
CA GLN A 68 13.90 30.23 9.87
C GLN A 68 15.40 30.21 9.68
N ALA A 69 15.90 29.31 8.86
CA ALA A 69 17.24 29.38 8.30
C ALA A 69 17.41 30.73 7.55
N PRO A 70 18.59 31.39 7.63
CA PRO A 70 18.80 32.67 7.01
C PRO A 70 18.64 32.56 5.47
N SER A 71 17.69 33.29 4.95
CA SER A 71 17.46 33.44 3.52
C SER A 71 18.57 34.26 2.89
N ALA A 72 19.47 33.62 2.17
CA ALA A 72 20.25 34.27 1.13
C ALA A 72 19.40 34.27 -0.16
N ASN A 73 19.05 35.46 -0.62
CA ASN A 73 18.44 35.82 -1.89
C ASN A 73 17.00 35.36 -2.16
N ALA A 74 16.09 36.21 -1.75
CA ALA A 74 14.76 36.32 -2.33
C ALA A 74 14.85 36.78 -3.81
N ALA A 75 14.78 35.82 -4.73
CA ALA A 75 14.38 36.08 -6.10
C ALA A 75 12.96 35.52 -6.28
N LYS A 76 12.01 36.41 -6.39
CA LYS A 76 10.67 36.27 -6.98
C LYS A 76 9.91 34.96 -6.79
N GLY A 77 8.93 34.95 -5.87
CA GLY A 77 7.68 34.22 -6.04
C GLY A 77 7.74 32.69 -6.19
N GLY A 78 8.63 31.97 -5.49
CA GLY A 78 8.71 30.53 -5.51
C GLY A 78 8.17 29.90 -4.22
N GLU A 79 7.27 28.98 -4.38
CA GLU A 79 6.73 28.15 -3.30
C GLU A 79 7.86 27.39 -2.59
N THR A 80 7.93 27.44 -1.26
CA THR A 80 8.97 26.70 -0.53
C THR A 80 8.74 25.18 -0.66
N ALA A 81 9.82 24.37 -0.59
CA ALA A 81 9.69 22.91 -0.66
C ALA A 81 8.71 22.34 0.39
N ALA A 82 8.58 23.00 1.55
CA ALA A 82 7.62 22.63 2.59
C ALA A 82 6.16 22.94 2.17
N GLN A 83 5.92 24.08 1.57
CA GLN A 83 4.60 24.45 1.06
C GLN A 83 4.18 23.53 -0.08
N LEU A 84 5.08 23.28 -1.01
CA LEU A 84 4.86 22.34 -2.12
C LEU A 84 4.56 20.92 -1.64
N LEU A 85 5.31 20.43 -0.63
CA LEU A 85 5.03 19.12 -0.02
C LEU A 85 3.61 19.08 0.55
N ASN A 86 3.25 20.05 1.39
CA ASN A 86 1.93 20.10 2.01
C ASN A 86 0.81 20.19 0.96
N GLN A 87 0.99 20.97 -0.10
CA GLN A 87 0.04 21.06 -1.19
C GLN A 87 -0.08 19.73 -1.96
N THR A 88 1.06 19.07 -2.23
CA THR A 88 1.09 17.76 -2.88
C THR A 88 0.37 16.70 -2.05
N LEU A 89 0.64 16.65 -0.73
CA LEU A 89 -0.01 15.71 0.19
C LEU A 89 -1.53 15.97 0.26
N ARG A 90 -1.95 17.23 0.43
CA ARG A 90 -3.37 17.60 0.41
C ARG A 90 -4.05 17.23 -0.91
N SER A 91 -3.39 17.49 -2.04
CA SER A 91 -3.91 17.11 -3.36
C SER A 91 -4.04 15.61 -3.53
N ALA A 92 -3.08 14.84 -3.02
CA ALA A 92 -3.12 13.39 -3.03
C ALA A 92 -4.29 12.85 -2.19
N MET A 93 -4.50 13.41 -1.00
CA MET A 93 -5.63 13.05 -0.13
C MET A 93 -6.98 13.38 -0.79
N ALA A 94 -7.16 14.61 -1.26
CA ALA A 94 -8.39 15.05 -1.91
C ALA A 94 -8.75 14.20 -3.14
N LYS A 95 -7.72 13.71 -3.87
CA LYS A 95 -7.88 12.83 -5.03
C LYS A 95 -7.86 11.34 -4.69
N ARG A 96 -7.75 10.97 -3.41
CA ARG A 96 -7.70 9.58 -2.93
C ARG A 96 -6.56 8.77 -3.56
N ALA A 97 -5.40 9.40 -3.71
CA ALA A 97 -4.23 8.74 -4.24
C ALA A 97 -3.69 7.70 -3.24
N SER A 98 -3.29 6.53 -3.73
CA SER A 98 -2.61 5.50 -2.94
C SER A 98 -1.11 5.75 -2.82
N ASP A 99 -0.51 6.29 -3.88
CA ASP A 99 0.94 6.54 -3.92
C ASP A 99 1.22 7.90 -4.58
N ILE A 100 2.29 8.55 -4.12
CA ILE A 100 2.84 9.78 -4.70
C ILE A 100 4.23 9.45 -5.22
N HIS A 101 4.49 9.74 -6.49
CA HIS A 101 5.77 9.51 -7.14
C HIS A 101 6.43 10.86 -7.42
N LEU A 102 7.65 11.06 -6.95
CA LEU A 102 8.53 12.15 -7.30
C LEU A 102 9.65 11.58 -8.17
N GLU A 103 9.68 11.94 -9.45
CA GLU A 103 10.53 11.32 -10.45
C GLU A 103 11.49 12.32 -11.08
N PRO A 104 12.83 12.07 -10.96
CA PRO A 104 13.84 12.93 -11.54
C PRO A 104 13.88 12.80 -13.07
N GLY A 105 13.93 13.92 -13.75
CA GLY A 105 14.22 14.01 -15.18
C GLY A 105 15.43 14.88 -15.44
N ALA A 106 15.86 14.99 -16.69
CA ALA A 106 17.05 15.75 -17.08
C ALA A 106 16.98 17.22 -16.65
N SER A 107 15.83 17.89 -16.85
CA SER A 107 15.65 19.31 -16.55
C SER A 107 14.60 19.61 -15.48
N ARG A 108 13.77 18.66 -15.11
CA ARG A 108 12.66 18.82 -14.16
C ARG A 108 12.43 17.56 -13.37
N TYR A 109 11.77 17.71 -12.22
CA TYR A 109 11.13 16.60 -11.52
C TYR A 109 9.65 16.54 -11.88
N ARG A 110 9.11 15.31 -11.98
CA ARG A 110 7.68 15.08 -12.22
C ARG A 110 7.03 14.49 -10.97
N ILE A 111 5.94 15.11 -10.54
CA ILE A 111 5.09 14.57 -9.48
C ILE A 111 3.91 13.87 -10.12
N ARG A 112 3.73 12.59 -9.81
CA ARG A 112 2.58 11.79 -10.23
C ARG A 112 1.85 11.21 -9.04
N LEU A 113 0.56 11.10 -9.16
CA LEU A 113 -0.31 10.45 -8.18
C LEU A 113 -0.85 9.16 -8.76
N ARG A 114 -0.86 8.08 -7.97
CA ARG A 114 -1.57 6.86 -8.31
C ARG A 114 -2.98 6.95 -7.76
N ILE A 115 -3.96 7.11 -8.64
CA ILE A 115 -5.38 7.24 -8.29
C ILE A 115 -6.10 6.04 -8.91
N ASP A 116 -6.83 5.29 -8.08
CA ASP A 116 -7.56 4.08 -8.50
C ASP A 116 -6.68 3.11 -9.33
N GLY A 117 -5.38 2.99 -8.96
CA GLY A 117 -4.40 2.09 -9.58
C GLY A 117 -3.68 2.65 -10.82
N VAL A 118 -4.06 3.83 -11.33
CA VAL A 118 -3.46 4.47 -12.51
C VAL A 118 -2.63 5.68 -12.11
N LEU A 119 -1.45 5.86 -12.74
CA LEU A 119 -0.59 7.03 -12.51
C LEU A 119 -1.04 8.22 -13.35
N HIS A 120 -1.19 9.37 -12.71
CA HIS A 120 -1.57 10.63 -13.31
C HIS A 120 -0.54 11.71 -12.97
N ILE A 121 -0.22 12.56 -13.93
CA ILE A 121 0.67 13.70 -13.70
C ILE A 121 -0.09 14.73 -12.87
N LEU A 122 0.51 15.13 -11.73
CA LEU A 122 0.02 16.25 -10.94
C LEU A 122 0.66 17.53 -11.45
N GLN A 123 1.99 17.58 -11.52
CA GLN A 123 2.75 18.73 -12.03
C GLN A 123 4.21 18.36 -12.31
N ASP A 124 4.86 19.18 -13.15
CA ASP A 124 6.31 19.19 -13.31
C ASP A 124 6.88 20.40 -12.51
N ILE A 125 7.98 20.18 -11.82
CA ILE A 125 8.65 21.19 -10.98
C ILE A 125 10.12 21.38 -11.40
N ALA A 126 10.71 22.52 -11.05
CA ALA A 126 12.13 22.77 -11.31
C ALA A 126 13.04 21.72 -10.63
N LYS A 127 14.18 21.43 -11.22
CA LYS A 127 15.12 20.41 -10.71
C LYS A 127 15.57 20.71 -9.29
N GLU A 128 15.88 21.97 -8.99
CA GLU A 128 16.31 22.47 -7.68
C GLU A 128 15.22 22.25 -6.62
N THR A 129 13.97 22.56 -6.98
CA THR A 129 12.81 22.33 -6.11
C THR A 129 12.60 20.84 -5.83
N GLY A 130 12.77 19.99 -6.85
CA GLY A 130 12.67 18.54 -6.71
C GLY A 130 13.74 17.95 -5.79
N LEU A 131 14.99 18.43 -5.90
CA LEU A 131 16.08 18.04 -5.00
C LEU A 131 15.81 18.47 -3.54
N ALA A 132 15.34 19.70 -3.34
CA ALA A 132 14.97 20.21 -2.01
C ALA A 132 13.81 19.41 -1.40
N LEU A 133 12.81 19.03 -2.22
CA LEU A 133 11.69 18.21 -1.80
C LEU A 133 12.15 16.79 -1.41
N THR A 134 13.03 16.18 -2.20
CA THR A 134 13.65 14.87 -1.88
C THR A 134 14.39 14.91 -0.56
N ALA A 135 15.25 15.91 -0.34
CA ALA A 135 15.98 16.08 0.91
C ALA A 135 15.02 16.22 2.10
N ARG A 136 13.97 17.03 1.97
CA ARG A 136 12.97 17.17 3.04
C ARG A 136 12.21 15.88 3.32
N LEU A 137 11.86 15.12 2.31
CA LEU A 137 11.21 13.81 2.46
C LEU A 137 12.11 12.80 3.17
N LYS A 138 13.42 12.80 2.86
CA LYS A 138 14.42 11.99 3.60
C LYS A 138 14.49 12.37 5.08
N VAL A 139 14.47 13.68 5.40
CA VAL A 139 14.41 14.13 6.81
C VAL A 139 13.18 13.59 7.52
N LEU A 140 12.00 13.73 6.90
CA LEU A 140 10.75 13.26 7.48
C LEU A 140 10.75 11.74 7.68
N GLY A 141 11.26 10.99 6.72
CA GLY A 141 11.36 9.52 6.76
C GLY A 141 12.51 8.99 7.62
N ASN A 142 13.27 9.87 8.30
CA ASN A 142 14.48 9.55 9.08
C ASN A 142 15.53 8.77 8.25
N LEU A 143 15.69 9.17 6.98
CA LEU A 143 16.66 8.61 6.04
C LEU A 143 17.94 9.43 6.01
N ASP A 144 19.05 8.82 5.57
CA ASP A 144 20.31 9.52 5.39
C ASP A 144 20.25 10.46 4.17
N ILE A 145 20.35 11.78 4.43
CA ILE A 145 20.28 12.82 3.41
C ILE A 145 21.53 12.81 2.52
N ALA A 146 22.68 12.41 3.07
CA ALA A 146 23.96 12.43 2.36
C ALA A 146 24.15 11.20 1.45
N GLU A 147 23.43 10.11 1.69
CA GLU A 147 23.52 8.90 0.89
C GLU A 147 22.56 8.98 -0.31
N HIS A 148 23.13 9.06 -1.53
CA HIS A 148 22.38 9.17 -2.80
C HIS A 148 22.59 7.97 -3.72
N ARG A 149 23.38 6.96 -3.29
CA ARG A 149 23.81 5.83 -4.13
C ARG A 149 23.07 4.54 -3.82
N LEU A 150 22.46 4.46 -2.64
CA LEU A 150 21.77 3.26 -2.16
C LEU A 150 20.27 3.52 -1.98
N PRO A 151 19.40 2.54 -2.25
CA PRO A 151 18.00 2.62 -1.91
C PRO A 151 17.83 2.73 -0.40
N GLN A 152 16.84 3.52 0.03
CA GLN A 152 16.48 3.68 1.43
C GLN A 152 14.97 3.56 1.60
N ASP A 153 14.53 2.95 2.68
CA ASP A 153 13.15 2.82 3.10
C ASP A 153 12.94 3.41 4.48
N GLY A 154 11.80 4.06 4.69
CA GLY A 154 11.42 4.65 5.96
C GLY A 154 9.93 4.86 6.08
N GLN A 155 9.53 5.50 7.17
CA GLN A 155 8.15 5.84 7.46
C GLN A 155 8.09 7.16 8.21
N PHE A 156 7.06 7.94 7.94
CA PHE A 156 6.79 9.18 8.68
C PHE A 156 5.30 9.43 8.79
N THR A 157 4.92 10.24 9.75
CA THR A 157 3.54 10.66 9.99
C THR A 157 3.47 12.19 9.95
N VAL A 158 2.44 12.72 9.33
CA VAL A 158 2.17 14.16 9.26
C VAL A 158 0.72 14.43 9.64
N ASP A 159 0.50 15.57 10.30
CA ASP A 159 -0.84 16.04 10.59
C ASP A 159 -1.34 16.91 9.43
N LEU A 160 -2.36 16.44 8.76
CA LEU A 160 -2.99 17.12 7.62
C LEU A 160 -4.49 17.29 7.89
N MET A 161 -4.96 18.53 7.89
CA MET A 161 -6.39 18.86 8.09
C MET A 161 -7.00 18.34 9.41
N GLY A 162 -6.18 18.06 10.41
CA GLY A 162 -6.62 17.51 11.71
C GLY A 162 -6.50 15.98 11.82
N ASP A 163 -6.15 15.30 10.72
CA ASP A 163 -5.92 13.86 10.71
C ASP A 163 -4.43 13.55 10.71
N SER A 164 -4.02 12.57 11.50
CA SER A 164 -2.65 12.07 11.56
C SER A 164 -2.47 10.98 10.50
N ILE A 165 -1.70 11.28 9.46
CA ILE A 165 -1.57 10.43 8.28
C ILE A 165 -0.15 9.90 8.16
N SER A 166 -0.03 8.57 8.09
CA SER A 166 1.26 7.88 7.95
C SER A 166 1.57 7.56 6.48
N PHE A 167 2.85 7.72 6.13
CA PHE A 167 3.40 7.41 4.82
C PHE A 167 4.60 6.48 4.96
N ARG A 168 4.66 5.47 4.12
CA ARG A 168 5.92 4.77 3.85
C ARG A 168 6.63 5.48 2.72
N ILE A 169 7.92 5.73 2.89
CA ILE A 169 8.80 6.34 1.90
C ILE A 169 9.81 5.33 1.40
N ALA A 170 10.03 5.28 0.09
CA ALA A 170 11.11 4.54 -0.54
C ALA A 170 11.85 5.46 -1.50
N THR A 171 13.18 5.47 -1.42
CA THR A 171 14.05 6.19 -2.35
C THR A 171 14.85 5.22 -3.20
N LEU A 172 15.05 5.57 -4.47
CA LEU A 172 15.82 4.77 -5.42
C LEU A 172 16.74 5.69 -6.24
N PRO A 173 18.06 5.47 -6.25
CA PRO A 173 18.97 6.17 -7.15
C PRO A 173 18.63 5.93 -8.61
N CYS A 174 18.49 6.99 -9.38
CA CYS A 174 18.27 6.97 -10.83
C CYS A 174 19.33 7.84 -11.51
N LYS A 175 19.45 7.77 -12.84
CA LYS A 175 20.44 8.52 -13.62
C LYS A 175 20.40 10.03 -13.34
N GLU A 176 19.20 10.61 -13.22
CA GLU A 176 19.02 12.07 -13.12
C GLU A 176 18.81 12.57 -11.67
N GLY A 177 18.86 11.68 -10.68
CA GLY A 177 18.64 11.98 -9.27
C GLY A 177 17.94 10.82 -8.55
N GLU A 178 17.39 11.09 -7.37
CA GLU A 178 16.65 10.06 -6.63
C GLU A 178 15.16 10.09 -6.95
N LYS A 179 14.62 8.95 -7.34
CA LYS A 179 13.18 8.72 -7.38
C LYS A 179 12.67 8.46 -5.97
N VAL A 180 11.59 9.15 -5.58
CA VAL A 180 10.91 8.92 -4.31
C VAL A 180 9.49 8.44 -4.54
N VAL A 181 9.09 7.44 -3.78
CA VAL A 181 7.71 6.96 -3.75
C VAL A 181 7.20 7.03 -2.31
N LEU A 182 6.09 7.73 -2.12
CA LEU A 182 5.36 7.77 -0.86
C LEU A 182 4.12 6.92 -1.02
N ARG A 183 3.96 5.88 -0.20
CA ARG A 183 2.74 5.10 -0.09
C ARG A 183 1.96 5.54 1.13
N LEU A 184 0.71 5.88 0.91
CA LEU A 184 -0.22 6.25 1.96
C LEU A 184 -0.57 4.99 2.78
N LEU A 185 -0.23 5.01 4.06
CA LEU A 185 -0.63 3.98 5.01
C LEU A 185 -1.97 4.43 5.61
N HIS A 186 -3.06 4.06 4.94
CA HIS A 186 -4.38 4.44 5.39
C HIS A 186 -4.80 3.63 6.60
N GLN A 187 -5.17 4.33 7.65
CA GLN A 187 -6.26 3.90 8.52
C GLN A 187 -7.58 4.28 7.81
N VAL A 188 -7.89 3.67 6.67
CA VAL A 188 -9.27 3.74 6.18
C VAL A 188 -10.07 2.81 7.09
N GLU A 189 -11.13 3.31 7.67
CA GLU A 189 -12.31 2.54 8.00
C GLU A 189 -12.86 1.89 6.72
N GLN A 190 -12.06 1.03 6.07
CA GLN A 190 -12.57 0.10 5.09
C GLN A 190 -13.40 -0.87 5.90
N THR A 191 -14.69 -0.82 5.72
CA THR A 191 -15.59 -1.86 6.20
C THR A 191 -15.06 -3.17 5.63
N LEU A 192 -14.35 -3.94 6.48
CA LEU A 192 -13.83 -5.26 6.12
C LEU A 192 -14.99 -6.24 6.17
N ASP A 193 -15.86 -6.16 5.16
CA ASP A 193 -17.07 -6.95 5.03
C ASP A 193 -17.07 -7.67 3.68
N LEU A 194 -17.31 -8.97 3.71
CA LEU A 194 -17.38 -9.82 2.51
C LEU A 194 -18.46 -9.36 1.53
N ASP A 195 -19.57 -8.80 2.02
CA ASP A 195 -20.69 -8.35 1.18
C ASP A 195 -20.32 -7.13 0.32
N THR A 196 -19.33 -6.34 0.76
CA THR A 196 -18.88 -5.14 0.06
C THR A 196 -17.77 -5.39 -0.96
N LEU A 197 -17.18 -6.59 -1.00
CA LEU A 197 -16.07 -6.92 -1.89
C LEU A 197 -16.45 -6.93 -3.37
N GLY A 198 -17.73 -7.16 -3.70
CA GLY A 198 -18.21 -7.24 -5.08
C GLY A 198 -18.30 -8.68 -5.62
N MET A 199 -18.28 -9.69 -4.77
CA MET A 199 -18.60 -11.07 -5.16
C MET A 199 -20.10 -11.22 -5.50
N TYR A 200 -20.42 -11.90 -6.58
CA TYR A 200 -21.80 -12.24 -6.91
C TYR A 200 -22.32 -13.40 -6.03
N GLY A 201 -23.63 -13.55 -5.91
CA GLY A 201 -24.31 -14.44 -4.96
C GLY A 201 -23.72 -15.84 -4.83
N ALA A 202 -23.54 -16.56 -5.94
CA ALA A 202 -22.94 -17.91 -5.92
C ALA A 202 -21.47 -17.91 -5.47
N GLN A 203 -20.70 -16.91 -5.88
CA GLN A 203 -19.29 -16.76 -5.49
C GLN A 203 -19.15 -16.48 -3.99
N LEU A 204 -19.96 -15.55 -3.49
CA LEU A 204 -20.00 -15.20 -2.07
C LEU A 204 -20.44 -16.39 -1.21
N THR A 205 -21.45 -17.11 -1.68
CA THR A 205 -21.93 -18.32 -0.99
C THR A 205 -20.84 -19.39 -0.90
N ALA A 206 -20.15 -19.66 -2.01
CA ALA A 206 -19.02 -20.62 -2.03
C ALA A 206 -17.89 -20.19 -1.09
N PHE A 207 -17.56 -18.89 -1.07
CA PHE A 207 -16.51 -18.37 -0.19
C PHE A 207 -16.91 -18.50 1.28
N ARG A 208 -18.14 -18.12 1.65
CA ARG A 208 -18.65 -18.28 3.01
C ARG A 208 -18.69 -19.75 3.46
N GLN A 209 -19.10 -20.66 2.58
CA GLN A 209 -19.09 -22.09 2.87
C GLN A 209 -17.67 -22.62 3.12
N ALA A 210 -16.70 -22.18 2.34
CA ALA A 210 -15.30 -22.53 2.55
C ALA A 210 -14.75 -22.00 3.89
N LEU A 211 -15.12 -20.78 4.29
CA LEU A 211 -14.74 -20.20 5.57
C LEU A 211 -15.37 -20.88 6.78
N GLN A 212 -16.49 -21.57 6.62
CA GLN A 212 -17.17 -22.32 7.69
C GLN A 212 -16.59 -23.71 7.91
N GLN A 213 -15.71 -24.18 7.01
CA GLN A 213 -15.07 -25.49 7.19
C GLN A 213 -14.14 -25.46 8.41
N PRO A 214 -14.07 -26.54 9.18
CA PRO A 214 -13.19 -26.62 10.34
C PRO A 214 -11.72 -26.69 9.94
N GLN A 215 -11.43 -27.16 8.72
CA GLN A 215 -10.08 -27.30 8.18
C GLN A 215 -10.09 -27.19 6.66
N GLY A 216 -8.94 -26.89 6.08
CA GLY A 216 -8.75 -26.82 4.64
C GLY A 216 -7.93 -25.60 4.26
N LEU A 217 -7.60 -25.51 2.98
CA LEU A 217 -6.82 -24.41 2.41
C LEU A 217 -7.68 -23.56 1.47
N VAL A 218 -7.76 -22.28 1.76
CA VAL A 218 -8.40 -21.25 0.90
C VAL A 218 -7.30 -20.35 0.36
N LEU A 219 -7.22 -20.22 -0.96
CA LEU A 219 -6.23 -19.40 -1.63
C LEU A 219 -6.89 -18.24 -2.37
N VAL A 220 -6.36 -17.03 -2.16
CA VAL A 220 -6.73 -15.83 -2.93
C VAL A 220 -5.53 -15.46 -3.80
N THR A 221 -5.71 -15.39 -5.11
CA THR A 221 -4.62 -15.15 -6.04
C THR A 221 -4.85 -13.92 -6.92
N GLY A 222 -3.76 -13.41 -7.47
CA GLY A 222 -3.75 -12.23 -8.34
C GLY A 222 -2.46 -11.43 -8.22
N PRO A 223 -2.21 -10.48 -9.11
CA PRO A 223 -1.03 -9.62 -9.06
C PRO A 223 -1.03 -8.73 -7.81
N THR A 224 0.09 -8.07 -7.59
CA THR A 224 0.20 -7.02 -6.56
C THR A 224 -0.84 -5.92 -6.82
N GLY A 225 -1.52 -5.49 -5.77
CA GLY A 225 -2.57 -4.46 -5.87
C GLY A 225 -3.93 -4.95 -6.36
N SER A 226 -4.15 -6.28 -6.46
CA SER A 226 -5.47 -6.84 -6.81
C SER A 226 -6.47 -6.89 -5.65
N GLY A 227 -6.07 -6.48 -4.43
CA GLY A 227 -6.96 -6.42 -3.26
C GLY A 227 -7.01 -7.71 -2.42
N LYS A 228 -6.06 -8.65 -2.60
CA LYS A 228 -6.03 -9.94 -1.88
C LYS A 228 -6.06 -9.78 -0.36
N THR A 229 -5.25 -8.87 0.17
CA THR A 229 -5.18 -8.60 1.62
C THR A 229 -6.53 -8.18 2.20
N VAL A 230 -7.24 -7.27 1.51
CA VAL A 230 -8.58 -6.83 1.95
C VAL A 230 -9.56 -8.00 1.95
N THR A 231 -9.51 -8.86 0.94
CA THR A 231 -10.36 -10.07 0.87
C THR A 231 -10.07 -11.03 2.01
N LEU A 232 -8.79 -11.30 2.32
CA LEU A 232 -8.41 -12.15 3.45
C LEU A 232 -8.76 -11.53 4.80
N TYR A 233 -8.54 -10.23 4.98
CA TYR A 233 -8.90 -9.54 6.21
C TYR A 233 -10.42 -9.53 6.44
N SER A 234 -11.22 -9.33 5.38
CA SER A 234 -12.69 -9.47 5.46
C SER A 234 -13.10 -10.90 5.82
N ALA A 235 -12.39 -11.91 5.30
CA ALA A 235 -12.62 -13.31 5.66
C ALA A 235 -12.29 -13.58 7.14
N LEU A 236 -11.15 -13.08 7.62
CA LEU A 236 -10.77 -13.19 9.04
C LEU A 236 -11.78 -12.49 9.94
N GLN A 237 -12.17 -11.26 9.57
CA GLN A 237 -13.13 -10.47 10.36
C GLN A 237 -14.51 -11.16 10.46
N THR A 238 -14.94 -11.82 9.40
CA THR A 238 -16.19 -12.62 9.41
C THR A 238 -16.13 -13.80 10.39
N ARG A 239 -14.93 -14.33 10.65
CA ARG A 239 -14.70 -15.44 11.59
C ARG A 239 -14.22 -14.99 12.97
N ASN A 240 -14.00 -13.69 13.17
CA ASN A 240 -13.46 -13.15 14.40
C ASN A 240 -14.52 -13.14 15.52
N THR A 241 -14.55 -14.22 16.28
CA THR A 241 -15.42 -14.40 17.44
C THR A 241 -14.61 -14.85 18.65
N PRO A 242 -15.05 -14.58 19.89
CA PRO A 242 -14.28 -14.89 21.10
C PRO A 242 -13.90 -16.38 21.27
N GLY A 243 -14.59 -17.28 20.58
CA GLY A 243 -14.34 -18.72 20.66
C GLY A 243 -13.38 -19.26 19.59
N ILE A 244 -12.77 -18.41 18.76
CA ILE A 244 -11.91 -18.81 17.66
C ILE A 244 -10.55 -18.11 17.79
N ASN A 245 -9.46 -18.90 17.83
CA ASN A 245 -8.11 -18.38 17.84
C ASN A 245 -7.62 -18.13 16.41
N LEU A 246 -7.55 -16.84 16.05
CA LEU A 246 -7.10 -16.35 14.74
C LEU A 246 -5.64 -15.91 14.82
N CYS A 247 -4.78 -16.48 14.00
CA CYS A 247 -3.37 -16.12 13.91
C CYS A 247 -2.97 -15.75 12.48
N SER A 248 -2.06 -14.79 12.33
CA SER A 248 -1.48 -14.48 11.01
C SER A 248 0.04 -14.36 11.04
N VAL A 249 0.66 -14.54 9.86
CA VAL A 249 2.05 -14.22 9.57
C VAL A 249 2.11 -13.42 8.28
N GLU A 250 2.73 -12.22 8.33
CA GLU A 250 2.62 -11.19 7.30
C GLU A 250 3.95 -10.47 7.00
N ASP A 251 4.07 -9.86 5.80
CA ASP A 251 5.25 -9.12 5.35
C ASP A 251 4.88 -7.88 4.50
N PRO A 252 4.63 -6.72 5.12
CA PRO A 252 4.34 -6.47 6.53
C PRO A 252 2.85 -6.65 6.88
N ILE A 253 2.49 -6.40 8.15
CA ILE A 253 1.09 -6.20 8.56
C ILE A 253 0.62 -4.89 7.94
N GLU A 254 -0.45 -4.95 7.11
CA GLU A 254 -0.99 -3.77 6.42
C GLU A 254 -1.95 -2.97 7.31
N ILE A 255 -2.81 -3.66 8.04
CA ILE A 255 -3.80 -3.06 8.96
C ILE A 255 -3.84 -3.90 10.24
N PRO A 256 -3.64 -3.31 11.42
CA PRO A 256 -3.88 -4.00 12.68
C PRO A 256 -5.36 -4.37 12.83
N LEU A 257 -5.64 -5.60 13.22
CA LEU A 257 -6.98 -6.12 13.42
C LEU A 257 -7.17 -6.57 14.86
N ASP A 258 -8.13 -5.99 15.54
CA ASP A 258 -8.46 -6.39 16.91
C ASP A 258 -8.96 -7.84 16.92
N GLY A 259 -8.55 -8.60 17.95
CA GLY A 259 -8.94 -9.99 18.12
C GLY A 259 -8.16 -11.00 17.25
N ILE A 260 -7.16 -10.55 16.51
CA ILE A 260 -6.31 -11.40 15.66
C ILE A 260 -4.85 -11.29 16.11
N ASN A 261 -4.18 -12.42 16.31
CA ASN A 261 -2.77 -12.50 16.67
C ASN A 261 -1.91 -12.36 15.41
N GLN A 262 -1.57 -11.13 15.03
CA GLN A 262 -0.80 -10.84 13.83
C GLN A 262 0.70 -10.83 14.12
N THR A 263 1.47 -11.61 13.38
CA THR A 263 2.94 -11.69 13.48
C THR A 263 3.58 -11.14 12.20
N GLN A 264 4.40 -10.11 12.33
CA GLN A 264 5.20 -9.61 11.21
C GLN A 264 6.55 -10.32 11.13
N ILE A 265 6.95 -10.72 9.92
CA ILE A 265 8.27 -11.34 9.73
C ILE A 265 9.40 -10.34 9.94
N HIS A 266 10.53 -10.85 10.45
CA HIS A 266 11.79 -10.14 10.59
C HIS A 266 12.95 -11.04 10.14
N PRO A 267 13.23 -11.16 8.83
CA PRO A 267 14.21 -12.11 8.30
C PRO A 267 15.60 -11.95 8.90
N ARG A 268 16.02 -10.71 9.22
CA ARG A 268 17.32 -10.44 9.88
C ARG A 268 17.42 -11.04 11.28
N ALA A 269 16.30 -11.22 11.96
CA ALA A 269 16.22 -11.86 13.27
C ALA A 269 15.89 -13.37 13.17
N GLY A 270 15.85 -13.93 11.96
CA GLY A 270 15.46 -15.33 11.73
C GLY A 270 13.96 -15.59 11.79
N LEU A 271 13.12 -14.54 11.93
CA LEU A 271 11.67 -14.66 11.97
C LEU A 271 11.14 -14.68 10.52
N THR A 272 11.20 -15.85 9.88
CA THR A 272 10.74 -16.12 8.52
C THR A 272 9.32 -16.67 8.51
N PHE A 273 8.64 -16.68 7.33
CA PHE A 273 7.32 -17.29 7.17
C PHE A 273 7.30 -18.75 7.70
N GLN A 274 8.29 -19.56 7.34
CA GLN A 274 8.38 -20.97 7.74
C GLN A 274 8.53 -21.12 9.27
N ASN A 275 9.43 -20.32 9.89
CA ASN A 275 9.68 -20.43 11.33
C ASN A 275 8.46 -19.96 12.14
N VAL A 276 7.82 -18.85 11.71
CA VAL A 276 6.60 -18.37 12.38
C VAL A 276 5.47 -19.37 12.21
N LEU A 277 5.23 -19.89 11.00
CA LEU A 277 4.15 -20.85 10.75
C LEU A 277 4.32 -22.13 11.58
N ARG A 278 5.55 -22.67 11.68
CA ARG A 278 5.83 -23.80 12.57
C ARG A 278 5.58 -23.47 14.05
N ALA A 279 5.83 -22.22 14.47
CA ALA A 279 5.56 -21.80 15.84
C ALA A 279 4.06 -21.65 16.09
N LEU A 280 3.32 -21.06 15.13
CA LEU A 280 1.87 -20.89 15.21
C LEU A 280 1.13 -22.21 15.41
N LEU A 281 1.58 -23.31 14.77
CA LEU A 281 0.99 -24.64 14.95
C LEU A 281 1.08 -25.18 16.41
N ARG A 282 1.82 -24.53 17.29
CA ARG A 282 1.92 -24.83 18.73
C ARG A 282 1.22 -23.78 19.61
N GLN A 283 0.46 -22.87 19.01
CA GLN A 283 -0.27 -21.80 19.68
C GLN A 283 -1.80 -22.05 19.69
N ASP A 284 -2.20 -23.32 19.47
CA ASP A 284 -3.59 -23.74 19.43
C ASP A 284 -4.48 -22.85 18.51
N PRO A 285 -4.09 -22.63 17.24
CA PRO A 285 -4.85 -21.81 16.32
C PRO A 285 -6.00 -22.61 15.68
N ASP A 286 -7.15 -21.98 15.51
CA ASP A 286 -8.24 -22.54 14.68
C ASP A 286 -8.08 -22.11 13.22
N ILE A 287 -7.71 -20.84 13.00
CA ILE A 287 -7.53 -20.24 11.67
C ILE A 287 -6.16 -19.61 11.58
N ILE A 288 -5.43 -19.95 10.52
CA ILE A 288 -4.10 -19.40 10.25
C ILE A 288 -4.14 -18.65 8.91
N MET A 289 -3.78 -17.37 8.91
CA MET A 289 -3.53 -16.63 7.69
C MET A 289 -2.03 -16.54 7.42
N VAL A 290 -1.60 -17.01 6.27
CA VAL A 290 -0.24 -16.84 5.75
C VAL A 290 -0.31 -15.76 4.68
N GLY A 291 0.29 -14.61 4.90
CA GLY A 291 0.20 -13.46 4.01
C GLY A 291 0.44 -13.82 2.54
N GLU A 292 1.47 -14.61 2.27
CA GLU A 292 1.72 -15.18 0.95
C GLU A 292 2.57 -16.45 1.01
N ILE A 293 2.39 -17.32 0.01
CA ILE A 293 3.24 -18.50 -0.22
C ILE A 293 4.20 -18.18 -1.38
N ARG A 294 5.50 -18.08 -1.07
CA ARG A 294 6.54 -17.78 -2.07
C ARG A 294 7.33 -19.01 -2.51
N ASP A 295 7.42 -20.02 -1.66
CA ASP A 295 8.29 -21.19 -1.80
C ASP A 295 7.58 -22.48 -1.40
N GLY A 296 8.19 -23.62 -1.80
CA GLY A 296 7.66 -24.96 -1.55
C GLY A 296 7.59 -25.33 -0.08
N ASP A 297 8.54 -24.89 0.74
CA ASP A 297 8.58 -25.22 2.17
C ASP A 297 7.40 -24.58 2.90
N THR A 298 7.13 -23.28 2.63
CA THR A 298 5.97 -22.58 3.17
C THR A 298 4.66 -23.22 2.68
N ALA A 299 4.60 -23.60 1.40
CA ALA A 299 3.43 -24.28 0.84
C ALA A 299 3.16 -25.62 1.54
N GLU A 300 4.20 -26.42 1.74
CA GLU A 300 4.08 -27.73 2.39
C GLU A 300 3.60 -27.63 3.83
N ILE A 301 4.16 -26.67 4.61
CA ILE A 301 3.74 -26.46 6.01
C ILE A 301 2.28 -25.98 6.06
N ALA A 302 1.88 -25.03 5.22
CA ALA A 302 0.51 -24.52 5.14
C ALA A 302 -0.50 -25.64 4.79
N ILE A 303 -0.15 -26.49 3.83
CA ILE A 303 -0.98 -27.62 3.41
C ILE A 303 -1.10 -28.66 4.53
N LYS A 304 0.01 -29.01 5.20
CA LYS A 304 -0.02 -29.92 6.35
C LYS A 304 -0.90 -29.37 7.47
N ALA A 305 -0.82 -28.07 7.76
CA ALA A 305 -1.71 -27.43 8.72
C ALA A 305 -3.18 -27.58 8.32
N ALA A 306 -3.49 -27.35 7.04
CA ALA A 306 -4.84 -27.49 6.49
C ALA A 306 -5.37 -28.93 6.50
N GLN A 307 -4.49 -29.93 6.55
CA GLN A 307 -4.86 -31.36 6.68
C GLN A 307 -5.03 -31.81 8.14
N THR A 308 -4.49 -31.04 9.09
CA THR A 308 -4.40 -31.45 10.52
C THR A 308 -5.30 -30.62 11.43
N GLY A 309 -6.43 -30.13 10.94
CA GLY A 309 -7.47 -29.51 11.77
C GLY A 309 -7.51 -27.99 11.73
N HIS A 310 -6.75 -27.33 10.85
CA HIS A 310 -6.72 -25.87 10.77
C HIS A 310 -7.34 -25.36 9.47
N LEU A 311 -8.10 -24.28 9.53
CA LEU A 311 -8.46 -23.51 8.33
C LEU A 311 -7.30 -22.57 7.99
N VAL A 312 -6.69 -22.78 6.83
CA VAL A 312 -5.56 -21.97 6.37
C VAL A 312 -5.99 -21.06 5.23
N LEU A 313 -5.74 -19.76 5.38
CA LEU A 313 -5.98 -18.73 4.36
C LEU A 313 -4.64 -18.23 3.87
N SER A 314 -4.45 -18.12 2.55
CA SER A 314 -3.20 -17.58 2.01
C SER A 314 -3.36 -16.94 0.64
N THR A 315 -2.27 -16.31 0.16
CA THR A 315 -2.22 -15.74 -1.19
C THR A 315 -1.11 -16.34 -2.05
N LEU A 316 -1.35 -16.29 -3.36
CA LEU A 316 -0.38 -16.58 -4.40
C LEU A 316 -0.41 -15.46 -5.47
N HIS A 317 0.63 -15.43 -6.32
CA HIS A 317 0.73 -14.49 -7.44
C HIS A 317 0.57 -15.23 -8.77
N THR A 318 -0.64 -15.75 -9.01
CA THR A 318 -1.03 -16.38 -10.29
C THR A 318 -2.19 -15.61 -10.92
N ASN A 319 -2.43 -15.82 -12.22
CA ASN A 319 -3.40 -15.01 -12.96
C ASN A 319 -4.81 -15.60 -13.00
N SER A 320 -4.94 -16.91 -12.74
CA SER A 320 -6.21 -17.63 -12.72
C SER A 320 -6.23 -18.69 -11.62
N THR A 321 -7.39 -19.27 -11.39
CA THR A 321 -7.54 -20.37 -10.43
C THR A 321 -6.85 -21.65 -10.91
N SER A 322 -6.86 -21.94 -12.21
CA SER A 322 -6.15 -23.08 -12.80
C SER A 322 -4.63 -22.95 -12.70
N GLU A 323 -4.07 -21.75 -12.96
CA GLU A 323 -2.64 -21.49 -12.78
C GLU A 323 -2.19 -21.70 -11.33
N THR A 324 -3.07 -21.44 -10.36
CA THR A 324 -2.77 -21.66 -8.94
C THR A 324 -2.47 -23.14 -8.64
N LEU A 325 -3.24 -24.05 -9.21
CA LEU A 325 -3.02 -25.50 -9.06
C LEU A 325 -1.67 -25.94 -9.66
N ILE A 326 -1.37 -25.42 -10.84
CA ILE A 326 -0.10 -25.68 -11.53
C ILE A 326 1.07 -25.12 -10.72
N ARG A 327 0.92 -23.90 -10.20
CA ARG A 327 1.95 -23.23 -9.42
C ARG A 327 2.32 -24.00 -8.16
N LEU A 328 1.36 -24.53 -7.42
CA LEU A 328 1.62 -25.38 -6.26
C LEU A 328 2.39 -26.65 -6.65
N GLN A 329 2.06 -27.28 -7.76
CA GLN A 329 2.81 -28.43 -8.27
C GLN A 329 4.25 -28.05 -8.65
N GLN A 330 4.46 -26.91 -9.30
CA GLN A 330 5.79 -26.39 -9.65
C GLN A 330 6.64 -26.07 -8.41
N MET A 331 6.02 -25.70 -7.29
CA MET A 331 6.69 -25.50 -6.01
C MET A 331 7.08 -26.84 -5.33
N GLY A 332 6.82 -27.98 -5.96
CA GLY A 332 7.18 -29.29 -5.45
C GLY A 332 6.13 -29.95 -4.56
N VAL A 333 4.95 -29.32 -4.39
CA VAL A 333 3.88 -29.89 -3.56
C VAL A 333 3.27 -31.10 -4.26
N ALA A 334 3.21 -32.21 -3.56
CA ALA A 334 2.64 -33.44 -4.10
C ALA A 334 1.13 -33.28 -4.41
N ARG A 335 0.67 -33.80 -5.53
CA ARG A 335 -0.73 -33.66 -6.02
C ARG A 335 -1.76 -34.15 -5.02
N TRP A 336 -1.47 -35.26 -4.32
CA TRP A 336 -2.35 -35.81 -3.30
C TRP A 336 -2.51 -34.85 -2.10
N MET A 337 -1.46 -34.10 -1.74
CA MET A 337 -1.52 -33.08 -0.69
C MET A 337 -2.41 -31.92 -1.11
N ILE A 338 -2.22 -31.43 -2.35
CA ILE A 338 -3.06 -30.34 -2.90
C ILE A 338 -4.53 -30.78 -2.91
N SER A 339 -4.82 -31.97 -3.46
CA SER A 339 -6.20 -32.46 -3.61
C SER A 339 -6.92 -32.68 -2.29
N SER A 340 -6.18 -33.05 -1.23
CA SER A 340 -6.78 -33.34 0.09
C SER A 340 -6.97 -32.06 0.94
N ALA A 341 -6.10 -31.08 0.81
CA ALA A 341 -6.13 -29.86 1.63
C ALA A 341 -6.95 -28.71 1.00
N LEU A 342 -6.85 -28.57 -0.34
CA LEU A 342 -7.43 -27.40 -1.02
C LEU A 342 -8.97 -27.45 -1.02
N THR A 343 -9.58 -26.35 -0.58
CA THR A 343 -11.04 -26.19 -0.47
C THR A 343 -11.58 -25.21 -1.50
N LEU A 344 -10.89 -24.07 -1.65
CA LEU A 344 -11.32 -23.00 -2.53
C LEU A 344 -10.11 -22.25 -3.10
N VAL A 345 -10.20 -21.84 -4.35
CA VAL A 345 -9.29 -20.88 -4.96
C VAL A 345 -10.07 -19.71 -5.53
N VAL A 346 -9.62 -18.49 -5.24
CA VAL A 346 -10.24 -17.26 -5.70
C VAL A 346 -9.21 -16.44 -6.47
N ALA A 347 -9.37 -16.28 -7.76
CA ALA A 347 -8.58 -15.32 -8.51
C ALA A 347 -9.28 -13.96 -8.53
N GLN A 348 -8.49 -12.88 -8.38
CA GLN A 348 -9.02 -11.54 -8.15
C GLN A 348 -8.29 -10.48 -8.95
N ARG A 349 -9.04 -9.52 -9.51
CA ARG A 349 -8.55 -8.30 -10.15
C ARG A 349 -9.36 -7.11 -9.68
N LEU A 350 -8.73 -5.94 -9.61
CA LEU A 350 -9.42 -4.67 -9.39
C LEU A 350 -9.58 -3.92 -10.71
N VAL A 351 -10.81 -3.48 -10.96
CA VAL A 351 -11.16 -2.58 -12.07
C VAL A 351 -11.73 -1.28 -11.51
N ARG A 352 -11.53 -0.18 -12.24
CA ARG A 352 -12.10 1.11 -11.86
C ARG A 352 -13.61 1.12 -12.09
N LYS A 353 -14.34 1.70 -11.15
CA LYS A 353 -15.79 1.92 -11.30
C LYS A 353 -16.04 3.19 -12.11
N LEU A 354 -16.96 3.12 -13.05
CA LEU A 354 -17.48 4.31 -13.73
C LEU A 354 -18.11 5.25 -12.71
N CYS A 355 -17.87 6.54 -12.89
CA CYS A 355 -18.50 7.55 -12.07
C CYS A 355 -20.02 7.56 -12.31
N PRO A 356 -20.86 7.42 -11.26
CA PRO A 356 -22.30 7.39 -11.43
C PRO A 356 -22.87 8.71 -11.96
N HIS A 357 -22.16 9.85 -11.76
CA HIS A 357 -22.62 11.18 -12.14
C HIS A 357 -22.36 11.52 -13.61
N CYS A 358 -21.37 10.90 -14.27
CA CYS A 358 -20.98 11.29 -15.62
C CYS A 358 -20.78 10.14 -16.60
N LYS A 359 -21.04 8.88 -16.21
CA LYS A 359 -21.01 7.78 -17.15
C LYS A 359 -22.12 7.95 -18.20
N GLN A 360 -21.80 7.68 -19.45
CA GLN A 360 -22.75 7.74 -20.55
C GLN A 360 -22.78 6.41 -21.29
N ARG A 361 -23.99 5.98 -21.66
CA ARG A 361 -24.16 4.81 -22.52
C ARG A 361 -24.17 5.26 -23.97
N LEU A 362 -23.29 4.71 -24.79
CA LEU A 362 -23.22 4.98 -26.21
C LEU A 362 -24.21 4.10 -26.98
N SER A 363 -24.56 4.52 -28.19
CA SER A 363 -25.54 3.83 -29.04
C SER A 363 -24.99 2.55 -29.68
N ASP A 364 -23.67 2.51 -29.92
CA ASP A 364 -22.98 1.39 -30.56
C ASP A 364 -22.50 0.38 -29.51
N PRO A 365 -23.08 -0.82 -29.42
CA PRO A 365 -22.67 -1.82 -28.47
C PRO A 365 -21.33 -2.47 -28.87
N VAL A 366 -20.67 -3.09 -27.88
CA VAL A 366 -19.51 -3.94 -28.12
C VAL A 366 -20.03 -5.36 -28.43
N VAL A 367 -19.70 -5.87 -29.62
CA VAL A 367 -20.05 -7.24 -30.04
C VAL A 367 -18.79 -8.08 -29.96
N LEU A 368 -18.84 -9.16 -29.20
CA LEU A 368 -17.78 -10.16 -29.07
C LEU A 368 -18.16 -11.44 -29.83
N SER A 369 -17.20 -12.32 -30.02
CA SER A 369 -17.54 -13.65 -30.52
C SER A 369 -18.45 -14.36 -29.52
N PRO A 370 -19.46 -15.15 -29.97
CA PRO A 370 -20.41 -15.84 -29.09
C PRO A 370 -19.73 -16.78 -28.08
N ASN A 371 -18.54 -17.28 -28.39
CA ASN A 371 -17.74 -18.13 -27.50
C ASN A 371 -17.15 -17.36 -26.30
N LEU A 372 -16.94 -16.04 -26.47
CA LEU A 372 -16.43 -15.18 -25.40
C LEU A 372 -17.56 -14.56 -24.59
N TRP A 373 -18.60 -14.08 -25.28
CA TRP A 373 -19.79 -13.51 -24.63
C TRP A 373 -21.00 -13.57 -25.57
N PRO A 374 -22.12 -14.17 -25.16
CA PRO A 374 -23.24 -14.50 -26.07
C PRO A 374 -24.08 -13.29 -26.49
N SER A 375 -24.01 -12.16 -25.79
CA SER A 375 -24.84 -10.98 -26.04
C SER A 375 -23.99 -9.74 -26.35
N ALA A 376 -24.60 -8.75 -27.01
CA ALA A 376 -23.95 -7.46 -27.23
C ALA A 376 -23.83 -6.70 -25.88
N LEU A 377 -22.63 -6.28 -25.52
CA LEU A 377 -22.36 -5.52 -24.31
C LEU A 377 -22.67 -4.04 -24.50
N PRO A 378 -23.29 -3.37 -23.52
CA PRO A 378 -23.44 -1.93 -23.58
C PRO A 378 -22.06 -1.26 -23.55
N ARG A 379 -21.86 -0.28 -24.42
CA ARG A 379 -20.64 0.52 -24.42
C ARG A 379 -20.83 1.72 -23.51
N TRP A 380 -19.94 1.84 -22.54
CA TRP A 380 -19.96 2.92 -21.56
C TRP A 380 -18.76 3.85 -21.76
N GLN A 381 -19.03 5.15 -21.79
CA GLN A 381 -18.00 6.19 -21.83
C GLN A 381 -17.78 6.80 -20.45
N ALA A 382 -16.52 6.91 -20.06
CA ALA A 382 -16.05 7.63 -18.88
C ALA A 382 -15.78 9.09 -19.26
N SER A 383 -16.79 9.97 -19.13
CA SER A 383 -16.73 11.37 -19.63
C SER A 383 -15.89 12.29 -18.73
N GLY A 384 -15.97 12.14 -17.41
CA GLY A 384 -15.30 12.99 -16.44
C GLY A 384 -16.20 14.13 -15.91
N CYS A 385 -16.09 14.43 -14.60
CA CYS A 385 -16.81 15.51 -13.93
C CYS A 385 -16.10 15.92 -12.63
N GLN A 386 -16.66 16.88 -11.90
CA GLN A 386 -16.09 17.37 -10.63
C GLN A 386 -16.06 16.32 -9.51
N HIS A 387 -16.89 15.28 -9.59
CA HIS A 387 -16.99 14.20 -8.57
C HIS A 387 -16.06 13.03 -8.82
N CYS A 388 -15.28 13.01 -9.90
CA CYS A 388 -14.49 11.86 -10.29
C CYS A 388 -13.13 12.25 -10.88
N TYR A 389 -12.32 11.24 -11.19
CA TYR A 389 -11.06 11.44 -11.89
C TYR A 389 -11.11 10.73 -13.24
N HIS A 390 -11.14 11.52 -14.35
CA HIS A 390 -11.27 11.02 -15.73
C HIS A 390 -12.43 10.03 -15.93
N GLY A 391 -13.58 10.29 -15.32
CA GLY A 391 -14.79 9.47 -15.48
C GLY A 391 -14.86 8.23 -14.59
N PHE A 392 -13.88 8.00 -13.71
CA PHE A 392 -13.85 6.87 -12.78
C PHE A 392 -13.85 7.35 -11.32
N TYR A 393 -14.48 6.56 -10.44
CA TYR A 393 -14.54 6.80 -9.02
C TYR A 393 -14.48 5.50 -8.21
N GLY A 394 -13.33 5.23 -7.61
CA GLY A 394 -13.07 4.02 -6.84
C GLY A 394 -12.89 2.78 -7.72
N ARG A 395 -12.77 1.65 -7.05
CA ARG A 395 -12.51 0.35 -7.66
C ARG A 395 -13.52 -0.67 -7.17
N THR A 396 -13.73 -1.72 -7.96
CA THR A 396 -14.43 -2.94 -7.55
C THR A 396 -13.58 -4.15 -7.93
N ALA A 397 -13.77 -5.25 -7.22
CA ALA A 397 -13.08 -6.47 -7.55
C ALA A 397 -13.89 -7.33 -8.51
N LEU A 398 -13.19 -7.98 -9.43
CA LEU A 398 -13.67 -9.08 -10.23
C LEU A 398 -13.12 -10.37 -9.64
N PHE A 399 -13.95 -11.39 -9.55
CA PHE A 399 -13.60 -12.66 -8.96
C PHE A 399 -13.82 -13.81 -9.92
N GLU A 400 -12.91 -14.78 -9.89
CA GLU A 400 -13.09 -16.13 -10.45
C GLU A 400 -12.94 -17.08 -9.27
N VAL A 401 -13.98 -17.85 -8.98
CA VAL A 401 -14.05 -18.68 -7.78
C VAL A 401 -14.12 -20.15 -8.18
N LEU A 402 -13.17 -20.93 -7.70
CA LEU A 402 -13.05 -22.36 -7.93
C LEU A 402 -13.27 -23.13 -6.62
N THR A 403 -14.41 -23.76 -6.49
CA THR A 403 -14.66 -24.71 -5.40
C THR A 403 -14.06 -26.08 -5.74
N VAL A 404 -13.33 -26.64 -4.81
CA VAL A 404 -12.69 -27.96 -5.00
C VAL A 404 -13.69 -29.07 -4.70
N THR A 405 -14.44 -29.44 -5.74
CA THR A 405 -15.40 -30.55 -5.70
C THR A 405 -14.72 -31.92 -5.65
N PRO A 406 -15.41 -33.02 -5.27
CA PRO A 406 -14.85 -34.38 -5.32
C PRO A 406 -14.28 -34.74 -6.70
N THR A 407 -14.95 -34.35 -7.79
CA THR A 407 -14.48 -34.57 -9.17
C THR A 407 -13.18 -33.82 -9.44
N LEU A 408 -13.09 -32.54 -9.02
CA LEU A 408 -11.87 -31.75 -9.18
C LEU A 408 -10.72 -32.33 -8.35
N ARG A 409 -11.00 -32.81 -7.15
CA ARG A 409 -9.99 -33.52 -6.32
C ARG A 409 -9.38 -34.72 -7.03
N GLN A 410 -10.22 -35.52 -7.70
CA GLN A 410 -9.76 -36.66 -8.49
C GLN A 410 -8.89 -36.21 -9.69
N LEU A 411 -9.31 -35.17 -10.42
CA LEU A 411 -8.53 -34.60 -11.51
C LEU A 411 -7.16 -34.08 -11.05
N ILE A 412 -7.11 -33.37 -9.92
CA ILE A 412 -5.84 -32.90 -9.32
C ILE A 412 -4.96 -34.10 -8.93
N ALA A 413 -5.51 -35.07 -8.23
CA ALA A 413 -4.78 -36.25 -7.75
C ALA A 413 -4.24 -37.10 -8.90
N SER A 414 -5.00 -37.29 -10.00
CA SER A 414 -4.59 -38.03 -11.20
C SER A 414 -3.58 -37.27 -12.06
N GLY A 415 -3.37 -35.99 -11.79
CA GLY A 415 -2.46 -35.14 -12.59
C GLY A 415 -3.03 -34.73 -13.93
N ALA A 416 -4.31 -34.41 -13.96
CA ALA A 416 -4.97 -33.86 -15.13
C ALA A 416 -4.20 -32.66 -15.71
N SER A 417 -4.22 -32.53 -17.03
CA SER A 417 -3.58 -31.41 -17.71
C SER A 417 -4.26 -30.07 -17.40
N ALA A 418 -3.57 -28.96 -17.62
CA ALA A 418 -4.16 -27.62 -17.49
C ALA A 418 -5.45 -27.50 -18.29
N GLN A 419 -5.49 -28.04 -19.51
CA GLN A 419 -6.67 -28.03 -20.38
C GLN A 419 -7.85 -28.79 -19.77
N ALA A 420 -7.60 -29.94 -19.15
CA ALA A 420 -8.65 -30.73 -18.49
C ALA A 420 -9.21 -30.02 -17.27
N LEU A 421 -8.35 -29.34 -16.49
CA LEU A 421 -8.75 -28.51 -15.37
C LEU A 421 -9.60 -27.31 -15.84
N GLU A 422 -9.19 -26.62 -16.88
CA GLU A 422 -9.94 -25.51 -17.46
C GLU A 422 -11.28 -25.94 -18.06
N ALA A 423 -11.31 -27.07 -18.77
CA ALA A 423 -12.58 -27.62 -19.29
C ALA A 423 -13.57 -27.96 -18.16
N HIS A 424 -13.07 -28.49 -17.04
CA HIS A 424 -13.90 -28.73 -15.85
C HIS A 424 -14.42 -27.41 -15.25
N LEU A 425 -13.58 -26.37 -15.18
CA LEU A 425 -13.98 -25.05 -14.69
C LEU A 425 -15.12 -24.42 -15.51
N GLN A 426 -15.05 -24.54 -16.83
CA GLN A 426 -16.11 -24.04 -17.73
C GLN A 426 -17.45 -24.73 -17.47
N GLN A 427 -17.44 -26.02 -17.12
CA GLN A 427 -18.65 -26.79 -16.80
C GLN A 427 -19.29 -26.42 -15.44
N THR A 428 -18.51 -25.86 -14.50
CA THR A 428 -19.01 -25.53 -13.15
C THR A 428 -19.80 -24.22 -13.08
N GLY A 429 -19.82 -23.42 -14.13
CA GLY A 429 -20.66 -22.22 -14.26
C GLY A 429 -20.28 -21.03 -13.38
N THR A 430 -19.13 -21.05 -12.68
CA THR A 430 -18.68 -19.95 -11.82
C THR A 430 -18.16 -18.73 -12.60
N GLY A 431 -17.93 -18.90 -13.89
CA GLY A 431 -17.44 -17.87 -14.81
C GLY A 431 -15.97 -17.49 -14.59
N THR A 432 -15.28 -17.22 -15.66
CA THR A 432 -13.91 -16.70 -15.68
C THR A 432 -13.87 -15.24 -15.21
N LEU A 433 -12.68 -14.71 -14.92
CA LEU A 433 -12.49 -13.28 -14.64
C LEU A 433 -13.03 -12.40 -15.77
N PHE A 434 -12.84 -12.82 -17.04
CA PHE A 434 -13.30 -12.07 -18.20
C PHE A 434 -14.83 -12.03 -18.27
N GLU A 435 -15.51 -13.17 -18.11
CA GLU A 435 -16.97 -13.24 -18.09
C GLU A 435 -17.58 -12.42 -16.95
N ASN A 436 -16.96 -12.44 -15.77
CA ASN A 436 -17.38 -11.60 -14.65
C ASN A 436 -17.11 -10.11 -14.92
N GLY A 437 -16.06 -9.79 -15.68
CA GLY A 437 -15.83 -8.46 -16.24
C GLY A 437 -16.94 -8.03 -17.18
N CYS A 438 -17.36 -8.89 -18.12
CA CYS A 438 -18.49 -8.61 -19.02
C CYS A 438 -19.80 -8.36 -18.27
N ARG A 439 -20.09 -9.15 -17.22
CA ARG A 439 -21.26 -8.88 -16.33
C ARG A 439 -21.17 -7.52 -15.66
N ALA A 440 -19.97 -7.11 -15.19
CA ALA A 440 -19.76 -5.79 -14.61
C ALA A 440 -19.99 -4.65 -15.62
N VAL A 441 -19.65 -4.88 -16.90
CA VAL A 441 -19.95 -3.94 -18.00
C VAL A 441 -21.46 -3.88 -18.27
N GLU A 442 -22.16 -5.00 -18.32
CA GLU A 442 -23.63 -5.04 -18.49
C GLU A 442 -24.33 -4.23 -17.41
N GLN A 443 -23.87 -4.31 -16.16
CA GLN A 443 -24.39 -3.56 -15.02
C GLN A 443 -23.97 -2.08 -15.00
N GLY A 444 -23.12 -1.65 -15.95
CA GLY A 444 -22.57 -0.29 -15.99
C GLY A 444 -21.71 0.06 -14.78
N MET A 445 -21.07 -0.93 -14.16
CA MET A 445 -20.12 -0.71 -13.08
C MET A 445 -18.75 -0.26 -13.59
N THR A 446 -18.35 -0.77 -14.76
CA THR A 446 -17.09 -0.44 -15.42
C THR A 446 -17.27 -0.36 -16.93
N SER A 447 -16.23 0.03 -17.67
CA SER A 447 -16.25 0.03 -19.13
C SER A 447 -15.52 -1.20 -19.70
N PHE A 448 -15.82 -1.54 -20.95
CA PHE A 448 -15.17 -2.65 -21.63
C PHE A 448 -13.66 -2.38 -21.83
N GLU A 449 -13.29 -1.14 -22.14
CA GLU A 449 -11.90 -0.70 -22.26
C GLU A 449 -11.11 -0.91 -20.95
N GLU A 450 -11.78 -0.74 -19.80
CA GLU A 450 -11.15 -1.00 -18.50
C GLU A 450 -10.94 -2.51 -18.27
N ILE A 451 -11.89 -3.35 -18.71
CA ILE A 451 -11.72 -4.81 -18.68
C ILE A 451 -10.53 -5.23 -19.53
N LEU A 452 -10.43 -4.70 -20.76
CA LEU A 452 -9.28 -4.97 -21.63
C LEU A 452 -7.95 -4.50 -21.06
N ARG A 453 -7.95 -3.34 -20.38
CA ARG A 453 -6.74 -2.81 -19.74
C ARG A 453 -6.22 -3.72 -18.64
N VAL A 454 -7.11 -4.35 -17.89
CA VAL A 454 -6.76 -5.15 -16.68
C VAL A 454 -6.56 -6.62 -17.01
N LEU A 455 -7.39 -7.19 -17.87
CA LEU A 455 -7.40 -8.63 -18.17
C LEU A 455 -6.79 -8.97 -19.53
N GLY A 456 -6.70 -8.01 -20.44
CA GLY A 456 -6.42 -8.28 -21.84
C GLY A 456 -7.62 -8.90 -22.56
N MET A 457 -7.45 -9.14 -23.85
CA MET A 457 -8.42 -9.93 -24.61
C MET A 457 -8.06 -11.42 -24.46
N PRO A 458 -9.00 -12.27 -24.03
CA PRO A 458 -8.74 -13.69 -24.01
C PRO A 458 -8.51 -14.20 -25.44
N HIS A 459 -7.61 -15.16 -25.60
CA HIS A 459 -7.45 -15.81 -26.89
C HIS A 459 -8.74 -16.55 -27.24
N GLU A 460 -9.22 -16.37 -28.47
CA GLU A 460 -10.27 -17.22 -29.02
C GLU A 460 -9.77 -18.65 -29.03
N ARG A 461 -10.48 -19.53 -28.36
CA ARG A 461 -10.17 -20.97 -28.28
C ARG A 461 -10.88 -21.75 -29.35
#